data_f0da93700237c62f7b867c7130abe912
#
_entry.id   f0da93700237c62f7b867c7130abe912
#
_cell.length_a   1.000
_cell.length_b   1.000
_cell.length_c   1.000
_cell.angle_alpha   90.00
_cell.angle_beta   90.00
_cell.angle_gamma   90.00
#
_symmetry.space_group_name_H-M   'P 1'
#
loop_
_entity.id
_entity.type
_entity.pdbx_description
1 polymer ?
#
loop_
_entity_poly.entity_id
_entity_poly.type
_entity_poly.pdbx_seq_one_letter_code
_entity_poly.pdbx_strand_id
1 'polypeptide(L)'
;MRIVSLLPSATEIVCALGLGDNLVGVTHECDYPAEVVADIPVVTSSILPGPREVTDEDGDVYEEYPTSREIDDAVRAAVEAGESIYRIDHDLLRDLKPDLVLTQGLCDVCAVNHKAVAEAVAALGDPKVEVLDLAPTSLEGVLETFRRVGAATGKAAEAEALVAQTRERWEAVRAKAATAPERPPRTLLLEWVDPPFSAGHWNPELLALVNATPGPWDAPGEPSRTLTWEEVVAFAPEMLVLIPCGLDADRAVEEAEVLPELVPGWYDLPAVRGGECYAVDGNAYFNRPGPRLAESAEILATVIHPETMMTMVPPYSVRRFPEALLKRPKE
;
A
#
# COMPACT_ATOMS: atom_id res chain seq x y z
N MET A 1 15.42 14.13 20.18
CA MET A 1 13.99 14.08 19.81
C MET A 1 13.53 12.64 19.88
N ARG A 2 12.41 12.36 20.48
CA ARG A 2 11.80 11.02 20.60
C ARG A 2 10.59 10.98 19.67
N ILE A 3 10.60 10.09 18.69
CA ILE A 3 9.59 10.04 17.63
C ILE A 3 8.76 8.77 17.79
N VAL A 4 7.45 8.91 17.78
CA VAL A 4 6.50 7.80 17.64
C VAL A 4 5.89 7.87 16.25
N SER A 5 5.99 6.79 15.48
CA SER A 5 5.42 6.68 14.14
C SER A 5 4.21 5.75 14.16
N LEU A 6 3.04 6.30 13.82
CA LEU A 6 1.77 5.57 13.79
C LEU A 6 1.36 5.17 12.36
N LEU A 7 2.31 5.14 11.43
CA LEU A 7 2.12 4.61 10.08
C LEU A 7 3.44 4.17 9.45
N PRO A 8 3.45 3.09 8.66
CA PRO A 8 4.67 2.52 8.07
C PRO A 8 5.44 3.51 7.19
N SER A 9 4.75 4.28 6.34
CA SER A 9 5.40 5.27 5.45
C SER A 9 6.18 6.33 6.21
N ALA A 10 5.67 6.80 7.37
CA ALA A 10 6.38 7.76 8.20
C ALA A 10 7.62 7.15 8.86
N THR A 11 7.55 5.89 9.30
CA THR A 11 8.71 5.13 9.78
C THR A 11 9.82 5.10 8.74
N GLU A 12 9.46 4.79 7.49
CA GLU A 12 10.39 4.76 6.37
C GLU A 12 11.00 6.15 6.07
N ILE A 13 10.18 7.21 6.12
CA ILE A 13 10.66 8.59 5.95
C ILE A 13 11.66 8.95 7.05
N VAL A 14 11.34 8.67 8.32
CA VAL A 14 12.23 8.93 9.46
C VAL A 14 13.56 8.19 9.29
N CYS A 15 13.53 6.92 8.90
CA CYS A 15 14.72 6.13 8.63
C CYS A 15 15.53 6.70 7.46
N ALA A 16 14.88 7.07 6.36
CA ALA A 16 15.54 7.66 5.18
C ALA A 16 16.21 9.01 5.48
N LEU A 17 15.71 9.76 6.47
CA LEU A 17 16.32 10.99 6.97
C LEU A 17 17.46 10.75 7.99
N GLY A 18 17.82 9.49 8.24
CA GLY A 18 18.89 9.11 9.18
C GLY A 18 18.49 9.27 10.65
N LEU A 19 17.19 9.14 10.96
CA LEU A 19 16.64 9.31 12.30
C LEU A 19 16.09 8.01 12.90
N GLY A 20 16.50 6.84 12.39
CA GLY A 20 16.04 5.54 12.90
C GLY A 20 16.25 5.39 14.42
N ASP A 21 17.40 5.83 14.95
CA ASP A 21 17.70 5.81 16.39
C ASP A 21 16.80 6.74 17.24
N ASN A 22 16.04 7.60 16.61
CA ASN A 22 15.09 8.50 17.26
C ASN A 22 13.69 7.90 17.41
N LEU A 23 13.39 6.82 16.67
CA LEU A 23 12.14 6.08 16.80
C LEU A 23 12.09 5.37 18.17
N VAL A 24 11.06 5.67 18.93
CA VAL A 24 10.83 5.08 20.27
C VAL A 24 9.55 4.27 20.34
N GLY A 25 8.71 4.35 19.33
CA GLY A 25 7.48 3.57 19.16
C GLY A 25 7.03 3.55 17.73
N VAL A 26 6.50 2.41 17.28
CA VAL A 26 6.01 2.17 15.92
C VAL A 26 4.65 1.46 15.96
N THR A 27 4.00 1.30 14.81
CA THR A 27 2.79 0.47 14.69
C THR A 27 3.16 -1.00 14.47
N HIS A 28 2.18 -1.89 14.66
CA HIS A 28 2.29 -3.31 14.32
C HIS A 28 2.47 -3.55 12.80
N GLU A 29 2.16 -2.55 11.96
CA GLU A 29 2.35 -2.60 10.51
C GLU A 29 3.75 -2.13 10.05
N CYS A 30 4.57 -1.60 10.97
CA CYS A 30 5.92 -1.13 10.63
C CYS A 30 6.90 -2.31 10.57
N ASP A 31 7.30 -2.67 9.37
CA ASP A 31 8.15 -3.82 9.06
C ASP A 31 9.47 -3.42 8.36
N TYR A 32 9.62 -2.14 7.98
CA TYR A 32 10.79 -1.69 7.21
C TYR A 32 11.36 -0.35 7.71
N PRO A 33 12.71 -0.18 7.74
CA PRO A 33 13.74 -1.24 7.57
C PRO A 33 13.71 -2.25 8.72
N ALA A 34 13.73 -3.55 8.40
CA ALA A 34 13.53 -4.61 9.39
C ALA A 34 14.53 -4.54 10.56
N GLU A 35 15.80 -4.23 10.27
CA GLU A 35 16.86 -4.10 11.27
C GLU A 35 16.68 -2.90 12.22
N VAL A 36 15.88 -1.89 11.83
CA VAL A 36 15.59 -0.72 12.67
C VAL A 36 14.37 -0.98 13.53
N VAL A 37 13.30 -1.55 12.95
CA VAL A 37 12.00 -1.66 13.64
C VAL A 37 11.91 -2.85 14.59
N ALA A 38 12.76 -3.87 14.43
CA ALA A 38 12.69 -5.16 15.14
C ALA A 38 12.63 -5.04 16.67
N ASP A 39 13.35 -4.09 17.24
CA ASP A 39 13.47 -3.91 18.70
C ASP A 39 12.68 -2.69 19.23
N ILE A 40 11.91 -2.01 18.35
CA ILE A 40 11.15 -0.82 18.76
C ILE A 40 9.78 -1.25 19.33
N PRO A 41 9.36 -0.69 20.48
CA PRO A 41 8.05 -0.98 21.05
C PRO A 41 6.89 -0.70 20.08
N VAL A 42 5.98 -1.65 19.97
CA VAL A 42 4.77 -1.54 19.13
C VAL A 42 3.64 -0.94 19.96
N VAL A 43 3.16 0.24 19.55
CA VAL A 43 2.18 1.04 20.30
C VAL A 43 0.73 0.88 19.81
N THR A 44 0.51 0.02 18.80
CA THR A 44 -0.83 -0.22 18.24
C THR A 44 -1.13 -1.71 18.08
N SER A 45 -2.41 -2.04 17.97
CA SER A 45 -2.89 -3.36 17.58
C SER A 45 -4.11 -3.23 16.66
N SER A 46 -4.33 -4.23 15.82
CA SER A 46 -5.55 -4.34 15.00
C SER A 46 -6.64 -5.12 15.72
N ILE A 47 -7.91 -4.83 15.41
CA ILE A 47 -9.06 -5.64 15.80
C ILE A 47 -9.54 -6.52 14.63
N LEU A 48 -8.94 -6.38 13.44
CA LEU A 48 -9.28 -7.19 12.28
C LEU A 48 -8.90 -8.66 12.52
N PRO A 49 -9.60 -9.59 11.87
CA PRO A 49 -9.28 -11.00 11.99
C PRO A 49 -7.85 -11.28 11.49
N GLY A 50 -7.10 -12.02 12.28
CA GLY A 50 -5.78 -12.55 11.89
C GLY A 50 -5.89 -13.98 11.37
N PRO A 51 -4.73 -14.60 11.04
CA PRO A 51 -4.69 -16.00 10.65
C PRO A 51 -5.22 -16.90 11.78
N ARG A 52 -5.85 -18.01 11.39
CA ARG A 52 -6.37 -19.02 12.30
C ARG A 52 -5.71 -20.38 12.01
N GLU A 53 -5.38 -21.11 13.05
CA GLU A 53 -4.92 -22.49 12.89
C GLU A 53 -6.08 -23.38 12.44
N VAL A 54 -5.89 -24.09 11.34
CA VAL A 54 -6.85 -25.05 10.78
C VAL A 54 -6.14 -26.41 10.64
N THR A 55 -6.87 -27.48 10.91
CA THR A 55 -6.37 -28.84 10.71
C THR A 55 -7.11 -29.44 9.52
N ASP A 56 -6.37 -29.93 8.53
CA ASP A 56 -6.95 -30.59 7.37
C ASP A 56 -7.43 -32.02 7.64
N GLU A 57 -7.99 -32.67 6.62
CA GLU A 57 -8.51 -34.05 6.74
C GLU A 57 -7.41 -35.08 7.02
N ASP A 58 -6.15 -34.78 6.67
CA ASP A 58 -4.98 -35.62 6.90
C ASP A 58 -4.36 -35.40 8.28
N GLY A 59 -4.82 -34.37 9.03
CA GLY A 59 -4.37 -34.03 10.37
C GLY A 59 -3.21 -33.04 10.41
N ASP A 60 -2.84 -32.45 9.27
CA ASP A 60 -1.82 -31.41 9.20
C ASP A 60 -2.39 -30.06 9.63
N VAL A 61 -1.62 -29.32 10.43
CA VAL A 61 -2.00 -28.00 10.95
C VAL A 61 -1.36 -26.94 10.06
N TYR A 62 -2.17 -26.01 9.56
CA TYR A 62 -1.72 -24.86 8.78
C TYR A 62 -2.44 -23.58 9.21
N GLU A 63 -1.87 -22.43 8.87
CA GLU A 63 -2.51 -21.13 9.08
C GLU A 63 -3.39 -20.78 7.88
N GLU A 64 -4.67 -20.55 8.14
CA GLU A 64 -5.61 -20.02 7.18
C GLU A 64 -5.77 -18.53 7.42
N TYR A 65 -5.48 -17.72 6.40
CA TYR A 65 -5.61 -16.27 6.45
C TYR A 65 -7.03 -15.85 6.05
N PRO A 66 -7.56 -14.76 6.64
CA PRO A 66 -8.87 -14.24 6.24
C PRO A 66 -8.84 -13.78 4.80
N THR A 67 -9.95 -14.01 4.09
CA THR A 67 -10.15 -13.54 2.71
C THR A 67 -10.40 -12.03 2.65
N SER A 68 -10.24 -11.43 1.46
CA SER A 68 -10.60 -10.01 1.21
C SER A 68 -12.02 -9.70 1.68
N ARG A 69 -12.97 -10.60 1.45
CA ARG A 69 -14.36 -10.47 1.88
C ARG A 69 -14.50 -10.42 3.40
N GLU A 70 -13.87 -11.34 4.11
CA GLU A 70 -13.93 -11.41 5.57
C GLU A 70 -13.32 -10.16 6.22
N ILE A 71 -12.24 -9.64 5.64
CA ILE A 71 -11.60 -8.40 6.10
C ILE A 71 -12.54 -7.20 5.84
N ASP A 72 -13.11 -7.07 4.63
CA ASP A 72 -14.01 -5.98 4.28
C ASP A 72 -15.27 -5.98 5.18
N ASP A 73 -15.87 -7.14 5.42
CA ASP A 73 -17.02 -7.28 6.31
C ASP A 73 -16.67 -6.86 7.74
N ALA A 74 -15.48 -7.22 8.26
CA ALA A 74 -15.03 -6.80 9.59
C ALA A 74 -14.79 -5.28 9.66
N VAL A 75 -14.19 -4.69 8.63
CA VAL A 75 -13.99 -3.23 8.51
C VAL A 75 -15.33 -2.50 8.51
N ARG A 76 -16.28 -2.95 7.69
CA ARG A 76 -17.62 -2.35 7.62
C ARG A 76 -18.34 -2.42 8.95
N ALA A 77 -18.29 -3.57 9.61
CA ALA A 77 -18.91 -3.75 10.93
C ALA A 77 -18.32 -2.78 11.97
N ALA A 78 -17.00 -2.59 12.00
CA ALA A 78 -16.35 -1.63 12.88
C ALA A 78 -16.76 -0.19 12.58
N VAL A 79 -16.78 0.19 11.29
CA VAL A 79 -17.20 1.54 10.86
C VAL A 79 -18.66 1.81 11.22
N GLU A 80 -19.57 0.86 10.99
CA GLU A 80 -21.00 0.98 11.36
C GLU A 80 -21.19 1.11 12.88
N ALA A 81 -20.35 0.43 13.67
CA ALA A 81 -20.33 0.56 15.13
C ALA A 81 -19.70 1.86 15.61
N GLY A 82 -19.05 2.64 14.73
CA GLY A 82 -18.28 3.83 15.10
C GLY A 82 -16.98 3.51 15.83
N GLU A 83 -16.47 2.29 15.66
CA GLU A 83 -15.23 1.81 16.27
C GLU A 83 -14.05 2.01 15.31
N SER A 84 -12.86 2.28 15.89
CA SER A 84 -11.61 2.23 15.13
C SER A 84 -11.13 0.80 14.99
N ILE A 85 -10.68 0.42 13.79
CA ILE A 85 -10.06 -0.89 13.56
C ILE A 85 -8.68 -1.03 14.21
N TYR A 86 -8.11 0.07 14.69
CA TYR A 86 -6.83 0.09 15.40
C TYR A 86 -7.00 0.62 16.81
N ARG A 87 -6.27 0.02 17.74
CA ARG A 87 -6.17 0.46 19.12
C ARG A 87 -4.78 1.00 19.41
N ILE A 88 -4.71 2.07 20.22
CA ILE A 88 -3.46 2.64 20.72
C ILE A 88 -3.27 2.17 22.16
N ASP A 89 -2.07 1.72 22.50
CA ASP A 89 -1.65 1.51 23.88
C ASP A 89 -1.29 2.87 24.51
N HIS A 90 -2.26 3.46 25.21
CA HIS A 90 -2.12 4.78 25.84
C HIS A 90 -1.08 4.81 26.96
N ASP A 91 -0.91 3.71 27.69
CA ASP A 91 0.04 3.65 28.79
C ASP A 91 1.47 3.57 28.23
N LEU A 92 1.69 2.71 27.25
CA LEU A 92 2.96 2.62 26.55
C LEU A 92 3.32 3.96 25.87
N LEU A 93 2.37 4.58 25.15
CA LEU A 93 2.59 5.88 24.50
C LEU A 93 3.02 6.95 25.51
N ARG A 94 2.41 6.96 26.71
CA ARG A 94 2.78 7.87 27.81
C ARG A 94 4.20 7.59 28.31
N ASP A 95 4.55 6.32 28.52
CA ASP A 95 5.85 5.92 29.05
C ASP A 95 6.97 6.21 28.06
N LEU A 96 6.68 6.18 26.77
CA LEU A 96 7.61 6.52 25.69
C LEU A 96 7.95 8.00 25.64
N LYS A 97 7.14 8.90 26.21
CA LYS A 97 7.37 10.36 26.27
C LYS A 97 7.80 10.93 24.92
N PRO A 98 6.98 10.85 23.88
CA PRO A 98 7.34 11.36 22.56
C PRO A 98 7.45 12.88 22.55
N ASP A 99 8.36 13.41 21.73
CA ASP A 99 8.40 14.82 21.36
C ASP A 99 7.56 15.07 20.10
N LEU A 100 7.52 14.06 19.19
CA LEU A 100 6.82 14.11 17.91
C LEU A 100 6.06 12.80 17.68
N VAL A 101 4.79 12.92 17.28
CA VAL A 101 3.94 11.80 16.84
C VAL A 101 3.56 12.01 15.39
N LEU A 102 3.92 11.04 14.54
CA LEU A 102 3.57 11.03 13.11
C LEU A 102 2.33 10.19 12.90
N THR A 103 1.34 10.72 12.19
CA THR A 103 0.05 10.06 11.93
C THR A 103 -0.47 10.40 10.53
N GLN A 104 -1.60 9.81 10.13
CA GLN A 104 -2.33 10.25 8.93
C GLN A 104 -3.84 10.27 9.18
N GLY A 105 -4.51 11.24 8.52
CA GLY A 105 -5.96 11.36 8.52
C GLY A 105 -6.61 11.00 7.18
N LEU A 106 -5.89 10.32 6.28
CA LEU A 106 -6.35 10.05 4.92
C LEU A 106 -7.36 8.91 4.85
N CYS A 107 -7.16 7.85 5.62
CA CYS A 107 -7.96 6.63 5.55
C CYS A 107 -8.05 6.02 6.96
N ASP A 108 -9.28 5.81 7.42
CA ASP A 108 -9.53 5.17 8.71
C ASP A 108 -9.23 3.65 8.70
N VAL A 109 -8.96 3.09 7.52
CA VAL A 109 -8.65 1.66 7.33
C VAL A 109 -7.14 1.39 7.28
N CYS A 110 -6.34 2.36 6.78
CA CYS A 110 -4.90 2.13 6.55
C CYS A 110 -4.01 2.57 7.71
N ALA A 111 -4.53 3.36 8.66
CA ALA A 111 -3.80 3.82 9.83
C ALA A 111 -4.75 4.21 10.96
N VAL A 112 -4.17 4.44 12.15
CA VAL A 112 -4.94 4.94 13.30
C VAL A 112 -5.56 6.29 12.96
N ASN A 113 -6.88 6.40 13.14
CA ASN A 113 -7.64 7.63 12.89
C ASN A 113 -7.01 8.84 13.60
N HIS A 114 -6.80 9.92 12.87
CA HIS A 114 -6.19 11.17 13.39
C HIS A 114 -6.88 11.68 14.65
N LYS A 115 -8.20 11.55 14.77
CA LYS A 115 -8.95 11.97 15.97
C LYS A 115 -8.56 11.13 17.19
N ALA A 116 -8.46 9.81 17.03
CA ALA A 116 -8.04 8.92 18.11
C ALA A 116 -6.59 9.23 18.55
N VAL A 117 -5.71 9.55 17.60
CA VAL A 117 -4.33 9.97 17.89
C VAL A 117 -4.32 11.30 18.63
N ALA A 118 -5.08 12.28 18.17
CA ALA A 118 -5.16 13.60 18.82
C ALA A 118 -5.68 13.49 20.27
N GLU A 119 -6.69 12.64 20.51
CA GLU A 119 -7.21 12.34 21.85
C GLU A 119 -6.17 11.64 22.73
N ALA A 120 -5.45 10.65 22.17
CA ALA A 120 -4.38 9.94 22.87
C ALA A 120 -3.23 10.89 23.27
N VAL A 121 -2.80 11.75 22.36
CA VAL A 121 -1.75 12.75 22.64
C VAL A 121 -2.23 13.80 23.63
N ALA A 122 -3.48 14.30 23.52
CA ALA A 122 -4.06 15.23 24.49
C ALA A 122 -4.10 14.62 25.90
N ALA A 123 -4.34 13.32 26.02
CA ALA A 123 -4.33 12.58 27.29
C ALA A 123 -2.93 12.48 27.94
N LEU A 124 -1.84 12.71 27.18
CA LEU A 124 -0.48 12.80 27.73
C LEU A 124 -0.31 14.02 28.64
N GLY A 125 -1.11 15.05 28.40
CA GLY A 125 -1.09 16.30 29.23
C GLY A 125 0.17 17.15 29.01
N ASP A 126 1.02 16.83 28.03
CA ASP A 126 2.19 17.64 27.68
C ASP A 126 1.92 18.44 26.40
N PRO A 127 1.76 19.77 26.49
CA PRO A 127 1.48 20.62 25.33
C PRO A 127 2.66 20.77 24.36
N LYS A 128 3.82 20.20 24.68
CA LYS A 128 5.01 20.26 23.82
C LYS A 128 5.07 19.12 22.80
N VAL A 129 4.25 18.09 22.95
CA VAL A 129 4.20 17.00 22.00
C VAL A 129 3.59 17.50 20.69
N GLU A 130 4.36 17.45 19.62
CA GLU A 130 3.91 17.80 18.28
C GLU A 130 3.22 16.60 17.63
N VAL A 131 2.08 16.84 16.96
CA VAL A 131 1.41 15.84 16.12
C VAL A 131 1.49 16.30 14.68
N LEU A 132 2.08 15.49 13.82
CA LEU A 132 2.21 15.77 12.40
C LEU A 132 1.36 14.80 11.59
N ASP A 133 0.31 15.31 10.97
CA ASP A 133 -0.56 14.56 10.08
C ASP A 133 0.02 14.50 8.66
N LEU A 134 0.26 13.29 8.14
CA LEU A 134 0.85 13.03 6.83
C LEU A 134 -0.20 12.32 5.95
N ALA A 135 -1.03 13.11 5.27
CA ALA A 135 -2.14 12.61 4.47
C ALA A 135 -1.99 13.02 2.98
N PRO A 136 -0.99 12.48 2.24
CA PRO A 136 -0.80 12.80 0.83
C PRO A 136 -1.82 12.07 -0.03
N THR A 137 -2.33 12.76 -1.07
CA THR A 137 -3.22 12.16 -2.07
C THR A 137 -2.60 12.10 -3.47
N SER A 138 -1.38 12.60 -3.65
CA SER A 138 -0.68 12.69 -4.94
C SER A 138 0.81 12.41 -4.76
N LEU A 139 1.54 12.15 -5.84
CA LEU A 139 2.99 11.97 -5.81
C LEU A 139 3.72 13.21 -5.27
N GLU A 140 3.29 14.41 -5.66
CA GLU A 140 3.86 15.63 -5.08
C GLU A 140 3.52 15.78 -3.60
N GLY A 141 2.31 15.40 -3.19
CA GLY A 141 1.92 15.34 -1.79
C GLY A 141 2.81 14.41 -0.96
N VAL A 142 3.24 13.27 -1.54
CA VAL A 142 4.19 12.35 -0.89
C VAL A 142 5.54 13.03 -0.68
N LEU A 143 6.08 13.72 -1.69
CA LEU A 143 7.33 14.48 -1.54
C LEU A 143 7.21 15.59 -0.50
N GLU A 144 6.04 16.20 -0.38
CA GLU A 144 5.79 17.21 0.65
C GLU A 144 5.79 16.60 2.07
N THR A 145 5.37 15.34 2.24
CA THR A 145 5.50 14.68 3.55
C THR A 145 6.96 14.53 3.96
N PHE A 146 7.88 14.25 3.03
CA PHE A 146 9.33 14.21 3.34
C PHE A 146 9.83 15.56 3.86
N ARG A 147 9.42 16.68 3.21
CA ARG A 147 9.77 18.04 3.64
C ARG A 147 9.22 18.35 5.02
N ARG A 148 7.96 18.00 5.26
CA ARG A 148 7.29 18.26 6.54
C ARG A 148 7.97 17.52 7.69
N VAL A 149 8.30 16.23 7.51
CA VAL A 149 9.06 15.46 8.51
C VAL A 149 10.45 16.05 8.68
N GLY A 150 11.12 16.41 7.58
CA GLY A 150 12.44 17.06 7.62
C GLY A 150 12.42 18.39 8.38
N ALA A 151 11.40 19.22 8.18
CA ALA A 151 11.23 20.49 8.90
C ALA A 151 11.00 20.27 10.39
N ALA A 152 10.08 19.36 10.77
CA ALA A 152 9.76 19.06 12.17
C ALA A 152 10.95 18.44 12.94
N THR A 153 11.85 17.75 12.24
CA THR A 153 13.00 17.05 12.84
C THR A 153 14.34 17.78 12.68
N GLY A 154 14.36 18.95 12.04
CA GLY A 154 15.59 19.68 11.74
C GLY A 154 16.46 19.03 10.64
N LYS A 155 15.86 18.19 9.79
CA LYS A 155 16.49 17.44 8.70
C LYS A 155 16.07 17.94 7.30
N ALA A 156 15.88 19.27 7.17
CA ALA A 156 15.38 19.85 5.92
C ALA A 156 16.28 19.59 4.70
N ALA A 157 17.61 19.59 4.90
CA ALA A 157 18.55 19.34 3.81
C ALA A 157 18.51 17.87 3.33
N GLU A 158 18.41 16.92 4.28
CA GLU A 158 18.27 15.49 3.99
C GLU A 158 16.93 15.21 3.31
N ALA A 159 15.86 15.88 3.72
CA ALA A 159 14.55 15.77 3.09
C ALA A 159 14.55 16.26 1.64
N GLU A 160 15.18 17.41 1.33
CA GLU A 160 15.32 17.87 -0.05
C GLU A 160 16.19 16.94 -0.89
N ALA A 161 17.21 16.34 -0.32
CA ALA A 161 18.02 15.32 -1.01
C ALA A 161 17.18 14.08 -1.34
N LEU A 162 16.35 13.59 -0.41
CA LEU A 162 15.42 12.47 -0.62
C LEU A 162 14.39 12.80 -1.71
N VAL A 163 13.81 14.00 -1.68
CA VAL A 163 12.89 14.51 -2.72
C VAL A 163 13.57 14.50 -4.10
N ALA A 164 14.78 15.02 -4.19
CA ALA A 164 15.52 15.08 -5.45
C ALA A 164 15.81 13.68 -5.99
N GLN A 165 16.26 12.76 -5.15
CA GLN A 165 16.52 11.36 -5.51
C GLN A 165 15.26 10.65 -5.99
N THR A 166 14.14 10.80 -5.29
CA THR A 166 12.86 10.18 -5.67
C THR A 166 12.37 10.70 -7.02
N ARG A 167 12.43 12.03 -7.23
CA ARG A 167 12.07 12.63 -8.52
C ARG A 167 12.96 12.16 -9.67
N GLU A 168 14.27 12.07 -9.46
CA GLU A 168 15.21 11.57 -10.47
C GLU A 168 14.83 10.15 -10.91
N ARG A 169 14.49 9.26 -9.97
CA ARG A 169 14.04 7.89 -10.27
C ARG A 169 12.73 7.90 -11.06
N TRP A 170 11.74 8.67 -10.67
CA TRP A 170 10.48 8.80 -11.40
C TRP A 170 10.67 9.35 -12.82
N GLU A 171 11.52 10.37 -13.00
CA GLU A 171 11.82 10.91 -14.33
C GLU A 171 12.58 9.89 -15.20
N ALA A 172 13.47 9.10 -14.61
CA ALA A 172 14.15 8.02 -15.33
C ALA A 172 13.16 6.95 -15.82
N VAL A 173 12.18 6.57 -14.99
CA VAL A 173 11.09 5.67 -15.36
C VAL A 173 10.26 6.28 -16.49
N ARG A 174 9.81 7.53 -16.34
CA ARG A 174 9.00 8.24 -17.34
C ARG A 174 9.71 8.31 -18.69
N ALA A 175 10.99 8.69 -18.69
CA ALA A 175 11.78 8.83 -19.92
C ALA A 175 11.91 7.50 -20.66
N LYS A 176 12.10 6.39 -19.94
CA LYS A 176 12.18 5.06 -20.53
C LYS A 176 10.81 4.59 -21.05
N ALA A 177 9.75 4.72 -20.23
CA ALA A 177 8.39 4.33 -20.62
C ALA A 177 7.90 5.09 -21.88
N ALA A 178 8.31 6.34 -22.05
CA ALA A 178 8.01 7.14 -23.25
C ALA A 178 8.65 6.58 -24.53
N THR A 179 9.64 5.71 -24.44
CA THR A 179 10.27 5.04 -25.61
C THR A 179 9.58 3.77 -26.03
N ALA A 180 8.59 3.31 -25.26
CA ALA A 180 7.83 2.11 -25.61
C ALA A 180 7.09 2.30 -26.94
N PRO A 181 7.24 1.36 -27.90
CA PRO A 181 6.78 1.55 -29.27
C PRO A 181 5.26 1.43 -29.46
N GLU A 182 4.58 0.89 -28.46
CA GLU A 182 3.16 0.60 -28.54
C GLU A 182 2.30 1.66 -27.87
N ARG A 183 1.01 1.66 -28.20
CA ARG A 183 0.07 2.50 -27.47
C ARG A 183 0.03 2.09 -25.99
N PRO A 184 -0.26 3.06 -25.08
CA PRO A 184 -0.39 2.74 -23.66
C PRO A 184 -1.43 1.63 -23.44
N PRO A 185 -1.08 0.53 -22.76
CA PRO A 185 -2.04 -0.53 -22.48
C PRO A 185 -3.09 -0.06 -21.47
N ARG A 186 -4.33 -0.49 -21.65
CA ARG A 186 -5.37 -0.31 -20.62
C ARG A 186 -5.00 -1.18 -19.43
N THR A 187 -4.67 -0.53 -18.32
CA THR A 187 -4.18 -1.19 -17.12
C THR A 187 -5.13 -0.97 -15.96
N LEU A 188 -5.62 -2.06 -15.39
CA LEU A 188 -6.36 -2.05 -14.14
C LEU A 188 -5.39 -2.30 -12.99
N LEU A 189 -5.23 -1.31 -12.09
CA LEU A 189 -4.71 -1.53 -10.76
C LEU A 189 -5.88 -1.83 -9.83
N LEU A 190 -5.83 -2.98 -9.16
CA LEU A 190 -6.88 -3.42 -8.25
C LEU A 190 -6.33 -3.46 -6.83
N GLU A 191 -6.80 -2.55 -5.99
CA GLU A 191 -6.33 -2.38 -4.60
C GLU A 191 -7.01 -3.34 -3.63
N TRP A 192 -8.15 -3.91 -4.02
CA TRP A 192 -8.88 -4.94 -3.29
C TRP A 192 -9.69 -5.81 -4.24
N VAL A 193 -9.88 -7.09 -3.90
CA VAL A 193 -10.50 -8.08 -4.80
C VAL A 193 -12.00 -8.22 -4.58
N ASP A 194 -12.43 -8.34 -3.34
CA ASP A 194 -13.84 -8.57 -3.02
C ASP A 194 -14.31 -7.75 -1.81
N PRO A 195 -15.09 -6.67 -2.05
CA PRO A 195 -15.49 -6.13 -3.36
C PRO A 195 -14.32 -5.49 -4.12
N PRO A 196 -14.38 -5.36 -5.47
CA PRO A 196 -13.28 -4.77 -6.21
C PRO A 196 -13.14 -3.27 -5.93
N PHE A 197 -11.92 -2.83 -5.54
CA PHE A 197 -11.57 -1.42 -5.40
C PHE A 197 -10.54 -1.01 -6.45
N SER A 198 -10.79 0.10 -7.12
CA SER A 198 -9.77 0.75 -7.95
C SER A 198 -8.66 1.33 -7.05
N ALA A 199 -7.47 1.54 -7.61
CA ALA A 199 -6.36 2.14 -6.91
C ALA A 199 -6.40 3.67 -7.04
N GLY A 200 -6.71 4.34 -5.95
CA GLY A 200 -6.85 5.80 -5.88
C GLY A 200 -5.57 6.58 -5.55
N HIS A 201 -5.76 7.84 -5.13
CA HIS A 201 -4.74 8.75 -4.61
C HIS A 201 -3.59 8.98 -5.61
N TRP A 202 -2.37 8.53 -5.32
CA TRP A 202 -1.16 8.64 -6.15
C TRP A 202 -1.03 7.55 -7.22
N ASN A 203 -1.79 6.45 -7.13
CA ASN A 203 -1.64 5.31 -8.05
C ASN A 203 -1.99 5.64 -9.50
N PRO A 204 -3.01 6.47 -9.82
CA PRO A 204 -3.24 6.94 -11.19
C PRO A 204 -2.07 7.75 -11.77
N GLU A 205 -1.34 8.49 -10.92
CA GLU A 205 -0.13 9.21 -11.35
C GLU A 205 1.03 8.25 -11.61
N LEU A 206 1.17 7.15 -10.84
CA LEU A 206 2.14 6.08 -11.13
C LEU A 206 1.86 5.42 -12.48
N LEU A 207 0.59 5.14 -12.83
CA LEU A 207 0.23 4.64 -14.16
C LEU A 207 0.61 5.63 -15.27
N ALA A 208 0.40 6.93 -15.04
CA ALA A 208 0.81 7.96 -15.99
C ALA A 208 2.34 8.04 -16.17
N LEU A 209 3.11 7.84 -15.08
CA LEU A 209 4.58 7.77 -15.14
C LEU A 209 5.07 6.65 -16.06
N VAL A 210 4.40 5.51 -16.04
CA VAL A 210 4.78 4.32 -16.82
C VAL A 210 4.09 4.23 -18.17
N ASN A 211 3.47 5.32 -18.65
CA ASN A 211 2.77 5.36 -19.94
C ASN A 211 1.71 4.26 -20.08
N ALA A 212 0.86 4.08 -19.05
CA ALA A 212 -0.28 3.18 -19.06
C ALA A 212 -1.60 3.97 -19.10
N THR A 213 -2.67 3.37 -19.57
CA THR A 213 -4.00 3.96 -19.60
C THR A 213 -4.80 3.46 -18.39
N PRO A 214 -5.12 4.33 -17.43
CA PRO A 214 -5.93 3.98 -16.26
C PRO A 214 -7.39 3.74 -16.63
N GLY A 215 -8.17 3.16 -15.69
CA GLY A 215 -9.62 3.08 -15.79
C GLY A 215 -10.28 4.46 -15.79
N PRO A 216 -11.49 4.61 -16.36
CA PRO A 216 -12.18 5.91 -16.41
C PRO A 216 -12.61 6.42 -15.02
N TRP A 217 -12.46 5.61 -14.01
CA TRP A 217 -12.72 5.94 -12.60
C TRP A 217 -11.47 6.36 -11.83
N ASP A 218 -10.27 6.19 -12.40
CA ASP A 218 -8.99 6.47 -11.74
C ASP A 218 -8.59 7.93 -12.00
N ALA A 219 -8.99 8.83 -11.11
CA ALA A 219 -8.59 10.23 -11.17
C ALA A 219 -7.45 10.51 -10.16
N PRO A 220 -6.38 11.20 -10.57
CA PRO A 220 -5.30 11.57 -9.64
C PRO A 220 -5.82 12.35 -8.44
N GLY A 221 -5.40 11.96 -7.24
CA GLY A 221 -5.77 12.63 -5.99
C GLY A 221 -7.09 12.21 -5.39
N GLU A 222 -7.95 11.52 -6.15
CA GLU A 222 -9.24 11.03 -5.66
C GLU A 222 -9.06 9.71 -4.89
N PRO A 223 -9.93 9.42 -3.91
CA PRO A 223 -9.87 8.17 -3.17
C PRO A 223 -10.19 6.95 -4.04
N SER A 224 -9.73 5.79 -3.60
CA SER A 224 -10.10 4.50 -4.17
C SER A 224 -11.62 4.32 -4.21
N ARG A 225 -12.14 3.73 -5.28
CA ARG A 225 -13.58 3.55 -5.50
C ARG A 225 -13.93 2.09 -5.59
N THR A 226 -15.03 1.69 -4.95
CA THR A 226 -15.64 0.39 -5.21
C THR A 226 -16.13 0.33 -6.65
N LEU A 227 -15.73 -0.70 -7.38
CA LEU A 227 -16.16 -0.97 -8.74
C LEU A 227 -17.22 -2.08 -8.77
N THR A 228 -17.87 -2.24 -9.91
CA THR A 228 -18.55 -3.46 -10.27
C THR A 228 -17.73 -4.26 -11.27
N TRP A 229 -17.88 -5.56 -11.27
CA TRP A 229 -17.17 -6.41 -12.25
C TRP A 229 -17.61 -6.12 -13.69
N GLU A 230 -18.84 -5.66 -13.90
CA GLU A 230 -19.36 -5.21 -15.20
C GLU A 230 -18.60 -3.97 -15.70
N GLU A 231 -18.25 -3.02 -14.83
CA GLU A 231 -17.41 -1.87 -15.18
C GLU A 231 -16.01 -2.33 -15.62
N VAL A 232 -15.42 -3.27 -14.88
CA VAL A 232 -14.11 -3.86 -15.21
C VAL A 232 -14.14 -4.57 -16.57
N VAL A 233 -15.17 -5.39 -16.81
CA VAL A 233 -15.35 -6.08 -18.09
C VAL A 233 -15.55 -5.10 -19.24
N ALA A 234 -16.34 -4.04 -19.04
CA ALA A 234 -16.55 -3.00 -20.06
C ALA A 234 -15.27 -2.21 -20.39
N PHE A 235 -14.41 -1.97 -19.41
CA PHE A 235 -13.09 -1.37 -19.61
C PHE A 235 -12.17 -2.26 -20.44
N ALA A 236 -12.35 -3.58 -20.35
CA ALA A 236 -11.57 -4.60 -21.05
C ALA A 236 -10.06 -4.38 -20.85
N PRO A 237 -9.53 -4.51 -19.64
CA PRO A 237 -8.13 -4.28 -19.34
C PRO A 237 -7.24 -5.21 -20.15
N GLU A 238 -6.12 -4.70 -20.63
CA GLU A 238 -5.06 -5.43 -21.33
C GLU A 238 -3.99 -5.90 -20.34
N MET A 239 -3.93 -5.23 -19.19
CA MET A 239 -3.12 -5.63 -18.04
C MET A 239 -3.95 -5.53 -16.77
N LEU A 240 -3.78 -6.50 -15.88
CA LEU A 240 -4.38 -6.52 -14.55
C LEU A 240 -3.26 -6.69 -13.53
N VAL A 241 -3.18 -5.76 -12.59
CA VAL A 241 -2.17 -5.79 -11.53
C VAL A 241 -2.88 -5.65 -10.20
N LEU A 242 -2.81 -6.69 -9.38
CA LEU A 242 -3.29 -6.65 -8.00
C LEU A 242 -2.23 -6.00 -7.12
N ILE A 243 -2.67 -5.03 -6.33
CA ILE A 243 -1.85 -4.30 -5.36
C ILE A 243 -2.57 -4.21 -4.00
N PRO A 244 -3.06 -5.32 -3.44
CA PRO A 244 -3.97 -5.28 -2.30
C PRO A 244 -3.30 -4.70 -1.06
N CYS A 245 -4.06 -3.87 -0.34
CA CYS A 245 -3.59 -3.22 0.89
C CYS A 245 -3.31 -4.27 1.98
N GLY A 246 -2.12 -4.21 2.59
CA GLY A 246 -1.74 -5.12 3.68
C GLY A 246 -1.31 -6.53 3.23
N LEU A 247 -1.31 -6.84 1.92
CA LEU A 247 -0.94 -8.15 1.41
C LEU A 247 0.34 -8.09 0.59
N ASP A 248 1.21 -9.09 0.77
CA ASP A 248 2.36 -9.32 -0.10
C ASP A 248 1.95 -9.96 -1.43
N ALA A 249 2.93 -10.17 -2.33
CA ALA A 249 2.64 -10.69 -3.66
C ALA A 249 2.14 -12.15 -3.67
N ASP A 250 2.56 -12.98 -2.72
CA ASP A 250 2.14 -14.38 -2.64
C ASP A 250 0.69 -14.45 -2.14
N ARG A 251 0.35 -13.71 -1.07
CA ARG A 251 -1.03 -13.55 -0.59
C ARG A 251 -1.95 -12.93 -1.65
N ALA A 252 -1.45 -11.97 -2.42
CA ALA A 252 -2.23 -11.36 -3.51
C ALA A 252 -2.56 -12.36 -4.62
N VAL A 253 -1.70 -13.37 -4.88
CA VAL A 253 -2.01 -14.46 -5.80
C VAL A 253 -3.11 -15.37 -5.23
N GLU A 254 -3.08 -15.69 -3.95
CA GLU A 254 -4.12 -16.49 -3.30
C GLU A 254 -5.49 -15.78 -3.39
N GLU A 255 -5.52 -14.47 -3.12
CA GLU A 255 -6.74 -13.66 -3.29
C GLU A 255 -7.25 -13.64 -4.75
N ALA A 256 -6.36 -13.81 -5.74
CA ALA A 256 -6.77 -13.87 -7.13
C ALA A 256 -7.53 -15.15 -7.50
N GLU A 257 -7.49 -16.20 -6.68
CA GLU A 257 -8.11 -17.50 -6.97
C GLU A 257 -9.63 -17.41 -7.10
N VAL A 258 -10.26 -16.43 -6.46
CA VAL A 258 -11.71 -16.22 -6.56
C VAL A 258 -12.14 -15.46 -7.84
N LEU A 259 -11.21 -14.81 -8.55
CA LEU A 259 -11.54 -13.97 -9.71
C LEU A 259 -12.26 -14.71 -10.85
N PRO A 260 -11.90 -15.98 -11.20
CA PRO A 260 -12.64 -16.72 -12.20
C PRO A 260 -14.13 -16.92 -11.92
N GLU A 261 -14.52 -16.94 -10.63
CA GLU A 261 -15.90 -17.10 -10.17
C GLU A 261 -16.62 -15.74 -10.06
N LEU A 262 -15.90 -14.70 -9.62
CA LEU A 262 -16.48 -13.37 -9.39
C LEU A 262 -16.65 -12.57 -10.69
N VAL A 263 -15.73 -12.73 -11.67
CA VAL A 263 -15.68 -11.87 -12.85
C VAL A 263 -16.43 -12.49 -14.02
N PRO A 264 -17.55 -11.89 -14.48
CA PRO A 264 -18.24 -12.38 -15.67
C PRO A 264 -17.34 -12.43 -16.89
N GLY A 265 -17.19 -13.62 -17.48
CA GLY A 265 -16.33 -13.78 -18.66
C GLY A 265 -14.83 -13.62 -18.39
N TRP A 266 -14.36 -13.95 -17.21
CA TRP A 266 -12.96 -13.85 -16.78
C TRP A 266 -11.96 -14.25 -17.88
N TYR A 267 -12.14 -15.46 -18.44
CA TYR A 267 -11.24 -16.00 -19.46
C TYR A 267 -11.31 -15.29 -20.83
N ASP A 268 -12.26 -14.37 -21.00
CA ASP A 268 -12.40 -13.58 -22.24
C ASP A 268 -11.78 -12.19 -22.11
N LEU A 269 -11.39 -11.77 -20.90
CA LEU A 269 -10.69 -10.51 -20.66
C LEU A 269 -9.36 -10.48 -21.44
N PRO A 270 -9.00 -9.35 -22.09
CA PRO A 270 -7.75 -9.23 -22.81
C PRO A 270 -6.51 -9.55 -21.96
N ALA A 271 -6.46 -9.07 -20.72
CA ALA A 271 -5.36 -9.34 -19.79
C ALA A 271 -5.20 -10.84 -19.51
N VAL A 272 -6.31 -11.55 -19.26
CA VAL A 272 -6.29 -12.99 -18.97
C VAL A 272 -5.87 -13.79 -20.21
N ARG A 273 -6.42 -13.46 -21.38
CA ARG A 273 -6.07 -14.12 -22.65
C ARG A 273 -4.61 -13.89 -23.05
N GLY A 274 -4.08 -12.70 -22.75
CA GLY A 274 -2.67 -12.35 -22.99
C GLY A 274 -1.74 -12.92 -21.92
N GLY A 275 -2.27 -13.37 -20.78
CA GLY A 275 -1.49 -13.79 -19.64
C GLY A 275 -0.81 -12.61 -18.92
N GLU A 276 -1.35 -11.41 -19.08
CA GLU A 276 -0.82 -10.17 -18.51
C GLU A 276 -1.55 -9.82 -17.19
N CYS A 277 -1.55 -10.79 -16.28
CA CYS A 277 -2.12 -10.67 -14.95
C CYS A 277 -1.02 -10.89 -13.89
N TYR A 278 -0.88 -9.94 -12.99
CA TYR A 278 0.18 -9.89 -11.99
C TYR A 278 -0.37 -9.57 -10.61
N ALA A 279 0.29 -10.10 -9.60
CA ALA A 279 0.14 -9.69 -8.21
C ALA A 279 1.44 -9.02 -7.76
N VAL A 280 1.32 -7.92 -7.05
CA VAL A 280 2.45 -7.17 -6.54
C VAL A 280 2.28 -7.01 -5.04
N ASP A 281 3.38 -6.94 -4.32
CA ASP A 281 3.36 -6.61 -2.90
C ASP A 281 2.80 -5.19 -2.70
N GLY A 282 1.48 -5.13 -2.53
CA GLY A 282 0.74 -3.89 -2.32
C GLY A 282 1.07 -3.26 -0.98
N ASN A 283 1.34 -4.09 0.03
CA ASN A 283 1.70 -3.63 1.36
C ASN A 283 3.02 -2.84 1.36
N ALA A 284 4.07 -3.42 0.80
CA ALA A 284 5.39 -2.80 0.83
C ALA A 284 5.52 -1.58 -0.10
N TYR A 285 4.87 -1.58 -1.28
CA TYR A 285 5.21 -0.62 -2.33
C TYR A 285 4.08 0.34 -2.70
N PHE A 286 2.83 -0.09 -2.82
CA PHE A 286 1.78 0.72 -3.44
C PHE A 286 0.90 1.47 -2.44
N ASN A 287 0.67 0.87 -1.27
CA ASN A 287 -0.25 1.42 -0.27
C ASN A 287 0.46 2.18 0.86
N ARG A 288 1.77 2.40 0.71
CA ARG A 288 2.59 3.20 1.63
C ARG A 288 3.13 4.44 0.92
N PRO A 289 2.59 5.64 1.19
CA PRO A 289 3.06 6.89 0.57
C PRO A 289 4.40 7.34 1.16
N GLY A 290 5.45 6.62 0.83
CA GLY A 290 6.79 6.78 1.37
C GLY A 290 7.89 6.72 0.31
N PRO A 291 9.17 6.64 0.72
CA PRO A 291 10.31 6.61 -0.19
C PRO A 291 10.25 5.47 -1.22
N ARG A 292 9.64 4.32 -0.86
CA ARG A 292 9.53 3.15 -1.73
C ARG A 292 8.52 3.29 -2.88
N LEU A 293 7.79 4.43 -3.00
CA LEU A 293 7.02 4.71 -4.21
C LEU A 293 7.90 4.93 -5.46
N ALA A 294 9.21 5.12 -5.28
CA ALA A 294 10.16 5.07 -6.40
C ALA A 294 10.27 3.64 -6.95
N GLU A 295 10.36 2.64 -6.07
CA GLU A 295 10.33 1.22 -6.43
C GLU A 295 8.99 0.83 -7.07
N SER A 296 7.87 1.37 -6.59
CA SER A 296 6.53 1.13 -7.15
C SER A 296 6.47 1.51 -8.64
N ALA A 297 7.02 2.67 -9.00
CA ALA A 297 7.11 3.10 -10.39
C ALA A 297 8.00 2.16 -11.23
N GLU A 298 9.13 1.71 -10.68
CA GLU A 298 10.05 0.79 -11.33
C GLU A 298 9.43 -0.61 -11.52
N ILE A 299 8.69 -1.11 -10.53
CA ILE A 299 7.95 -2.37 -10.59
C ILE A 299 6.89 -2.29 -11.69
N LEU A 300 6.03 -1.27 -11.69
CA LEU A 300 5.01 -1.09 -12.72
C LEU A 300 5.62 -1.00 -14.11
N ALA A 301 6.68 -0.20 -14.27
CA ALA A 301 7.35 -0.05 -15.54
C ALA A 301 7.92 -1.37 -16.07
N THR A 302 8.46 -2.20 -15.17
CA THR A 302 8.99 -3.53 -15.53
C THR A 302 7.89 -4.50 -15.93
N VAL A 303 6.74 -4.47 -15.21
CA VAL A 303 5.58 -5.32 -15.52
C VAL A 303 4.92 -4.90 -16.82
N ILE A 304 4.77 -3.59 -17.07
CA ILE A 304 4.03 -3.06 -18.23
C ILE A 304 4.91 -3.03 -19.51
N HIS A 305 6.21 -2.79 -19.35
CA HIS A 305 7.16 -2.66 -20.46
C HIS A 305 8.41 -3.53 -20.28
N PRO A 306 8.27 -4.85 -20.15
CA PRO A 306 9.37 -5.75 -19.80
C PRO A 306 10.54 -5.70 -20.79
N GLU A 307 10.28 -5.38 -22.07
CA GLU A 307 11.32 -5.29 -23.10
C GLU A 307 12.14 -3.98 -23.02
N THR A 308 11.53 -2.93 -22.48
CA THR A 308 12.16 -1.58 -22.39
C THR A 308 12.77 -1.34 -21.02
N MET A 309 12.18 -1.96 -19.98
CA MET A 309 12.51 -1.75 -18.58
C MET A 309 13.16 -3.00 -17.98
N MET A 310 14.44 -3.21 -18.29
CA MET A 310 15.25 -4.23 -17.60
C MET A 310 15.77 -3.68 -16.25
N THR A 311 14.87 -3.29 -15.37
CA THR A 311 15.24 -2.86 -14.01
C THR A 311 15.20 -4.06 -13.09
N MET A 312 16.15 -4.17 -12.15
CA MET A 312 16.05 -5.17 -11.09
C MET A 312 14.96 -4.72 -10.11
N VAL A 313 13.80 -5.36 -10.19
CA VAL A 313 12.75 -5.20 -9.16
C VAL A 313 13.17 -5.94 -7.88
N PRO A 314 12.72 -5.48 -6.71
CA PRO A 314 13.01 -6.19 -5.47
C PRO A 314 12.57 -7.66 -5.56
N PRO A 315 13.36 -8.60 -5.03
CA PRO A 315 12.98 -10.01 -5.01
C PRO A 315 11.61 -10.19 -4.34
N TYR A 316 10.82 -11.11 -4.86
CA TYR A 316 9.49 -11.45 -4.32
C TYR A 316 8.42 -10.35 -4.41
N SER A 317 8.73 -9.16 -4.94
CA SER A 317 7.77 -8.05 -5.04
C SER A 317 6.67 -8.28 -6.08
N VAL A 318 6.86 -9.19 -7.04
CA VAL A 318 5.94 -9.46 -8.15
C VAL A 318 5.76 -10.95 -8.36
N ARG A 319 4.53 -11.35 -8.64
CA ARG A 319 4.16 -12.68 -9.13
C ARG A 319 3.31 -12.54 -10.38
N ARG A 320 3.56 -13.38 -11.37
CA ARG A 320 2.60 -13.56 -12.46
C ARG A 320 1.55 -14.57 -12.04
N PHE A 321 0.31 -14.37 -12.44
CA PHE A 321 -0.75 -15.32 -12.10
C PHE A 321 -0.41 -16.72 -12.61
N PRO A 322 -0.69 -17.77 -11.84
CA PRO A 322 -0.50 -19.14 -12.26
C PRO A 322 -1.39 -19.48 -13.46
N GLU A 323 -0.92 -20.39 -14.30
CA GLU A 323 -1.60 -20.78 -15.54
C GLU A 323 -3.04 -21.29 -15.28
N ALA A 324 -3.27 -21.87 -14.10
CA ALA A 324 -4.59 -22.35 -13.70
C ALA A 324 -5.65 -21.25 -13.64
N LEU A 325 -5.27 -20.01 -13.29
CA LEU A 325 -6.17 -18.86 -13.27
C LEU A 325 -6.37 -18.24 -14.67
N LEU A 326 -5.48 -18.51 -15.60
CA LEU A 326 -5.48 -17.91 -16.95
C LEU A 326 -6.13 -18.81 -18.02
N LYS A 327 -6.40 -20.05 -17.70
CA LYS A 327 -6.98 -21.03 -18.63
C LYS A 327 -8.26 -21.62 -18.09
N ARG A 328 -9.27 -21.71 -18.95
CA ARG A 328 -10.51 -22.43 -18.59
C ARG A 328 -10.17 -23.85 -18.13
N PRO A 329 -10.72 -24.32 -17.01
CA PRO A 329 -10.61 -25.74 -16.65
C PRO A 329 -11.04 -26.63 -17.82
N LYS A 330 -10.32 -27.70 -18.05
CA LYS A 330 -10.75 -28.72 -19.02
C LYS A 330 -11.95 -29.44 -18.41
N GLU A 331 -13.05 -29.49 -19.16
CA GLU A 331 -14.23 -30.30 -18.85
C GLU A 331 -13.86 -31.79 -18.71
#